data_d708f32ff53409d0b03590d623c969e7
#
_entry.id   d708f32ff53409d0b03590d623c969e7
#
_cell.length_a   1.000
_cell.length_b   1.000
_cell.length_c   1.000
_cell.angle_alpha   90.00
_cell.angle_beta   90.00
_cell.angle_gamma   90.00
#
_symmetry.space_group_name_H-M   'P 1'
#
loop_
_entity.id
_entity.type
_entity.pdbx_description
1 polymer ?
#
loop_
_entity_poly.entity_id
_entity_poly.type
_entity_poly.pdbx_seq_one_letter_code
_entity_poly.pdbx_strand_id
1 'polypeptide(L)'
;MPKRHDKITKSVNYDYYWDILFCTVPLLAVSCFYYGARPLLMMAAGLLTAYVADCVVTPLHAAGYRAHEPSSEAFAALIVLMMPASAPYYMVVTATIIAVLVKEAFGGEGHYPFHPAAVGLVAATLAWPRVMSSYPAPGTVLALFSSTGVVLTQGSNTTLSAGGLPSDSTINLLTGNVAGPLGCCAILVIVACGLYLLVRGHMQLSTFVPYLAVCVLVPWLLPNLNELPALSAPWEYVRQRIYLEKYILLSGSMLFGGIFLALSLIHI
;
A
#
# COMPACT_ATOMS: atom_id res chain seq x y z
N MET A 1 28.68 -27.57 5.11
CA MET A 1 27.90 -26.92 6.20
C MET A 1 27.04 -25.72 5.76
N PRO A 2 26.61 -25.57 4.50
CA PRO A 2 25.71 -24.47 4.10
C PRO A 2 24.23 -24.70 4.44
N LYS A 3 23.79 -25.95 4.64
CA LYS A 3 22.36 -26.32 4.73
C LYS A 3 21.58 -25.86 5.99
N ARG A 4 22.25 -25.40 7.05
CA ARG A 4 21.56 -24.99 8.30
C ARG A 4 21.17 -23.51 8.27
N HIS A 5 21.98 -22.67 7.66
CA HIS A 5 21.67 -21.23 7.47
C HIS A 5 20.48 -21.05 6.53
N ASP A 6 20.46 -21.77 5.38
CA ASP A 6 19.36 -21.69 4.41
C ASP A 6 17.99 -22.10 4.99
N LYS A 7 17.96 -23.08 5.90
CA LYS A 7 16.71 -23.51 6.55
C LYS A 7 16.16 -22.48 7.53
N ILE A 8 17.05 -21.78 8.26
CA ILE A 8 16.65 -20.75 9.23
C ILE A 8 16.13 -19.52 8.49
N THR A 9 16.82 -19.08 7.44
CA THR A 9 16.39 -17.92 6.62
C THR A 9 15.05 -18.20 5.95
N LYS A 10 14.85 -19.40 5.39
CA LYS A 10 13.56 -19.78 4.79
C LYS A 10 12.39 -19.82 5.78
N SER A 11 12.60 -20.25 7.03
CA SER A 11 11.54 -20.25 8.03
C SER A 11 11.15 -18.83 8.44
N VAL A 12 12.11 -17.93 8.57
CA VAL A 12 11.86 -16.52 8.94
C VAL A 12 11.10 -15.78 7.85
N ASN A 13 11.46 -15.98 6.57
CA ASN A 13 10.76 -15.36 5.46
C ASN A 13 9.32 -15.90 5.32
N TYR A 14 9.09 -17.17 5.54
CA TYR A 14 7.78 -17.78 5.50
C TYR A 14 6.84 -17.20 6.56
N ASP A 15 7.32 -17.06 7.80
CA ASP A 15 6.53 -16.46 8.90
C ASP A 15 6.22 -14.99 8.64
N TYR A 16 7.15 -14.24 8.03
CA TYR A 16 6.97 -12.84 7.65
C TYR A 16 5.82 -12.62 6.67
N TYR A 17 5.72 -13.41 5.59
CA TYR A 17 4.64 -13.26 4.62
C TYR A 17 3.27 -13.63 5.18
N TRP A 18 3.22 -14.62 6.07
CA TRP A 18 1.99 -14.96 6.82
C TRP A 18 1.57 -13.83 7.75
N ASP A 19 2.50 -13.19 8.43
CA ASP A 19 2.20 -12.05 9.29
C ASP A 19 1.70 -10.84 8.48
N ILE A 20 2.24 -10.60 7.27
CA ILE A 20 1.68 -9.60 6.35
C ILE A 20 0.25 -9.96 5.97
N LEU A 21 -0.01 -11.19 5.52
CA LEU A 21 -1.36 -11.63 5.16
C LEU A 21 -2.32 -11.50 6.35
N PHE A 22 -1.88 -11.82 7.56
CA PHE A 22 -2.67 -11.61 8.77
C PHE A 22 -3.02 -10.12 8.98
N CYS A 23 -2.08 -9.20 8.78
CA CYS A 23 -2.31 -7.77 8.86
C CYS A 23 -3.26 -7.24 7.77
N THR A 24 -3.35 -7.91 6.61
CA THR A 24 -4.30 -7.49 5.56
C THR A 24 -5.75 -7.73 5.94
N VAL A 25 -6.04 -8.69 6.83
CA VAL A 25 -7.42 -9.03 7.25
C VAL A 25 -8.15 -7.86 7.91
N PRO A 26 -7.61 -7.22 8.98
CA PRO A 26 -8.29 -6.09 9.60
C PRO A 26 -8.39 -4.87 8.67
N LEU A 27 -7.40 -4.63 7.81
CA LEU A 27 -7.44 -3.56 6.81
C LEU A 27 -8.53 -3.80 5.77
N LEU A 28 -8.69 -5.04 5.32
CA LEU A 28 -9.76 -5.45 4.41
C LEU A 28 -11.13 -5.34 5.09
N ALA A 29 -11.25 -5.71 6.35
CA ALA A 29 -12.49 -5.60 7.11
C ALA A 29 -12.99 -4.15 7.19
N VAL A 30 -12.11 -3.19 7.47
CA VAL A 30 -12.44 -1.76 7.46
C VAL A 30 -12.83 -1.30 6.05
N SER A 31 -12.12 -1.77 5.02
CA SER A 31 -12.46 -1.45 3.62
C SER A 31 -13.85 -1.98 3.25
N CYS A 32 -14.20 -3.19 3.70
CA CYS A 32 -15.53 -3.76 3.49
C CYS A 32 -16.62 -3.00 4.26
N PHE A 33 -16.30 -2.47 5.44
CA PHE A 33 -17.23 -1.65 6.22
C PHE A 33 -17.62 -0.37 5.44
N TYR A 34 -16.65 0.30 4.79
CA TYR A 34 -16.91 1.54 4.05
C TYR A 34 -17.46 1.33 2.64
N TYR A 35 -17.04 0.29 1.93
CA TYR A 35 -17.31 0.12 0.48
C TYR A 35 -18.15 -1.13 0.16
N GLY A 36 -18.58 -1.89 1.15
CA GLY A 36 -19.35 -3.12 0.97
C GLY A 36 -18.49 -4.32 0.59
N ALA A 37 -19.05 -5.28 -0.15
CA ALA A 37 -18.38 -6.55 -0.46
C ALA A 37 -17.39 -6.48 -1.65
N ARG A 38 -17.32 -5.38 -2.38
CA ARG A 38 -16.44 -5.23 -3.55
C ARG A 38 -14.95 -5.38 -3.22
N PRO A 39 -14.40 -4.80 -2.11
CA PRO A 39 -13.01 -5.02 -1.72
C PRO A 39 -12.67 -6.50 -1.50
N LEU A 40 -13.62 -7.29 -0.97
CA LEU A 40 -13.42 -8.73 -0.79
C LEU A 40 -13.24 -9.45 -2.14
N LEU A 41 -14.05 -9.11 -3.14
CA LEU A 41 -13.90 -9.68 -4.48
C LEU A 41 -12.59 -9.24 -5.15
N MET A 42 -12.19 -7.98 -4.96
CA MET A 42 -10.89 -7.49 -5.45
C MET A 42 -9.73 -8.27 -4.82
N MET A 43 -9.80 -8.52 -3.52
CA MET A 43 -8.81 -9.32 -2.80
C MET A 43 -8.79 -10.77 -3.30
N ALA A 44 -9.95 -11.39 -3.46
CA ALA A 44 -10.07 -12.74 -4.00
C ALA A 44 -9.50 -12.84 -5.42
N ALA A 45 -9.79 -11.86 -6.29
CA ALA A 45 -9.24 -11.79 -7.64
C ALA A 45 -7.70 -11.64 -7.63
N GLY A 46 -7.16 -10.79 -6.77
CA GLY A 46 -5.72 -10.60 -6.60
C GLY A 46 -5.02 -11.87 -6.14
N LEU A 47 -5.51 -12.49 -5.07
CA LEU A 47 -4.95 -13.72 -4.52
C LEU A 47 -5.01 -14.89 -5.51
N LEU A 48 -6.14 -15.06 -6.18
CA LEU A 48 -6.28 -16.09 -7.21
C LEU A 48 -5.32 -15.86 -8.38
N THR A 49 -5.18 -14.62 -8.82
CA THR A 49 -4.24 -14.27 -9.89
C THR A 49 -2.80 -14.52 -9.47
N ALA A 50 -2.41 -14.18 -8.24
CA ALA A 50 -1.08 -14.43 -7.71
C ALA A 50 -0.77 -15.93 -7.70
N TYR A 51 -1.70 -16.72 -7.17
CA TYR A 51 -1.56 -18.18 -7.12
C TYR A 51 -1.40 -18.79 -8.52
N VAL A 52 -2.27 -18.43 -9.47
CA VAL A 52 -2.22 -18.94 -10.86
C VAL A 52 -0.93 -18.49 -11.55
N ALA A 53 -0.56 -17.21 -11.42
CA ALA A 53 0.66 -16.67 -12.03
C ALA A 53 1.91 -17.35 -11.46
N ASP A 54 1.97 -17.56 -10.16
CA ASP A 54 3.08 -18.28 -9.51
C ASP A 54 3.19 -19.72 -10.01
N CYS A 55 2.07 -20.44 -10.10
CA CYS A 55 2.02 -21.81 -10.66
C CYS A 55 2.49 -21.91 -12.11
N VAL A 56 2.27 -20.86 -12.91
CA VAL A 56 2.65 -20.84 -14.34
C VAL A 56 4.09 -20.40 -14.53
N VAL A 57 4.52 -19.37 -13.82
CA VAL A 57 5.82 -18.71 -14.05
C VAL A 57 6.96 -19.41 -13.34
N THR A 58 6.76 -19.88 -12.11
CA THR A 58 7.81 -20.56 -11.32
C THR A 58 8.42 -21.79 -12.02
N PRO A 59 7.65 -22.71 -12.64
CA PRO A 59 8.21 -23.85 -13.34
C PRO A 59 9.04 -23.49 -14.57
N LEU A 60 8.79 -22.31 -15.16
CA LEU A 60 9.52 -21.86 -16.36
C LEU A 60 10.93 -21.35 -16.02
N HIS A 61 11.16 -20.88 -14.80
CA HIS A 61 12.44 -20.30 -14.37
C HIS A 61 13.25 -21.21 -13.45
N ALA A 62 12.60 -22.08 -12.69
CA ALA A 62 13.27 -22.95 -11.73
C ALA A 62 13.54 -24.34 -12.30
N ALA A 63 14.79 -24.80 -12.25
CA ALA A 63 15.19 -26.17 -12.58
C ALA A 63 14.75 -27.20 -11.51
N GLY A 64 13.55 -27.05 -10.96
CA GLY A 64 12.99 -27.97 -9.96
C GLY A 64 11.72 -27.44 -9.32
N TYR A 65 10.89 -28.33 -8.79
CA TYR A 65 9.68 -27.99 -8.02
C TYR A 65 10.09 -27.25 -6.74
N ARG A 66 9.63 -26.00 -6.59
CA ARG A 66 9.66 -25.28 -5.32
C ARG A 66 8.31 -25.45 -4.64
N ALA A 67 8.35 -25.66 -3.32
CA ALA A 67 7.13 -25.60 -2.53
C ALA A 67 6.48 -24.21 -2.69
N HIS A 68 5.15 -24.16 -2.76
CA HIS A 68 4.40 -22.93 -2.84
C HIS A 68 4.73 -22.02 -1.64
N GLU A 69 5.14 -20.79 -1.91
CA GLU A 69 5.51 -19.79 -0.91
C GLU A 69 4.48 -18.64 -0.94
N PRO A 70 3.99 -18.15 0.21
CA PRO A 70 2.90 -17.16 0.27
C PRO A 70 3.34 -15.73 -0.10
N SER A 71 4.55 -15.57 -0.64
CA SER A 71 5.09 -14.24 -1.01
C SER A 71 4.28 -13.58 -2.13
N SER A 72 3.88 -14.31 -3.14
CA SER A 72 3.10 -13.78 -4.27
C SER A 72 1.72 -13.31 -3.85
N GLU A 73 1.07 -14.05 -2.94
CA GLU A 73 -0.21 -13.70 -2.35
C GLU A 73 -0.08 -12.45 -1.45
N ALA A 74 0.97 -12.35 -0.65
CA ALA A 74 1.23 -11.17 0.16
C ALA A 74 1.40 -9.93 -0.71
N PHE A 75 2.15 -10.01 -1.82
CA PHE A 75 2.30 -8.91 -2.77
C PHE A 75 0.98 -8.52 -3.43
N ALA A 76 0.16 -9.49 -3.83
CA ALA A 76 -1.16 -9.24 -4.38
C ALA A 76 -2.08 -8.54 -3.38
N ALA A 77 -2.08 -8.99 -2.12
CA ALA A 77 -2.87 -8.38 -1.06
C ALA A 77 -2.47 -6.91 -0.82
N LEU A 78 -1.17 -6.61 -0.79
CA LEU A 78 -0.67 -5.23 -0.68
C LEU A 78 -1.09 -4.37 -1.87
N ILE A 79 -1.01 -4.90 -3.11
CA ILE A 79 -1.46 -4.19 -4.32
C ILE A 79 -2.94 -3.83 -4.20
N VAL A 80 -3.80 -4.78 -3.84
CA VAL A 80 -5.24 -4.54 -3.69
C VAL A 80 -5.53 -3.47 -2.65
N LEU A 81 -4.86 -3.51 -1.48
CA LEU A 81 -5.05 -2.54 -0.42
C LEU A 81 -4.58 -1.12 -0.81
N MET A 82 -3.68 -1.00 -1.77
CA MET A 82 -3.23 0.30 -2.30
C MET A 82 -4.03 0.79 -3.50
N MET A 83 -4.99 0.00 -4.01
CA MET A 83 -5.86 0.41 -5.11
C MET A 83 -7.14 1.12 -4.63
N PRO A 84 -7.76 1.97 -5.49
CA PRO A 84 -9.10 2.51 -5.25
C PRO A 84 -10.16 1.42 -5.22
N ALA A 85 -11.19 1.55 -4.37
CA ALA A 85 -12.33 0.63 -4.33
C ALA A 85 -13.13 0.59 -5.65
N SER A 86 -13.08 1.65 -6.44
CA SER A 86 -13.71 1.78 -7.76
C SER A 86 -12.91 1.13 -8.89
N ALA A 87 -11.66 0.69 -8.64
CA ALA A 87 -10.82 0.10 -9.68
C ALA A 87 -11.48 -1.14 -10.31
N PRO A 88 -11.41 -1.29 -11.64
CA PRO A 88 -11.83 -2.51 -12.32
C PRO A 88 -10.95 -3.70 -11.96
N TYR A 89 -11.52 -4.90 -11.90
CA TYR A 89 -10.80 -6.12 -11.53
C TYR A 89 -9.61 -6.44 -12.43
N TYR A 90 -9.69 -6.12 -13.73
CA TYR A 90 -8.57 -6.37 -14.67
C TYR A 90 -7.31 -5.57 -14.29
N MET A 91 -7.44 -4.41 -13.64
CA MET A 91 -6.28 -3.64 -13.15
C MET A 91 -5.59 -4.37 -12.00
N VAL A 92 -6.34 -4.97 -11.08
CA VAL A 92 -5.80 -5.82 -10.01
C VAL A 92 -5.05 -7.00 -10.62
N VAL A 93 -5.68 -7.69 -11.58
CA VAL A 93 -5.11 -8.84 -12.27
C VAL A 93 -3.78 -8.46 -12.96
N THR A 94 -3.78 -7.39 -13.76
CA THR A 94 -2.57 -6.98 -14.49
C THR A 94 -1.45 -6.52 -13.57
N ALA A 95 -1.74 -5.75 -12.52
CA ALA A 95 -0.73 -5.32 -11.55
C ALA A 95 -0.12 -6.50 -10.78
N THR A 96 -0.95 -7.47 -10.40
CA THR A 96 -0.50 -8.69 -9.72
C THR A 96 0.36 -9.55 -10.63
N ILE A 97 -0.01 -9.74 -11.90
CA ILE A 97 0.81 -10.48 -12.89
C ILE A 97 2.18 -9.80 -13.03
N ILE A 98 2.23 -8.47 -13.17
CA ILE A 98 3.49 -7.73 -13.28
C ILE A 98 4.35 -7.94 -12.02
N ALA A 99 3.75 -7.89 -10.84
CA ALA A 99 4.48 -8.11 -9.58
C ALA A 99 5.11 -9.52 -9.52
N VAL A 100 4.35 -10.57 -9.88
CA VAL A 100 4.85 -11.95 -9.91
C VAL A 100 5.95 -12.12 -10.97
N LEU A 101 5.76 -11.55 -12.17
CA LEU A 101 6.78 -11.59 -13.23
C LEU A 101 8.08 -10.92 -12.79
N VAL A 102 8.01 -9.76 -12.13
CA VAL A 102 9.19 -9.06 -11.60
C VAL A 102 9.86 -9.90 -10.51
N LYS A 103 9.10 -10.48 -9.58
CA LYS A 103 9.65 -11.40 -8.57
C LYS A 103 10.46 -12.52 -9.22
N GLU A 104 9.89 -13.21 -10.19
CA GLU A 104 10.53 -14.37 -10.82
C GLU A 104 11.67 -13.97 -11.78
N ALA A 105 11.55 -12.84 -12.49
CA ALA A 105 12.58 -12.35 -13.42
C ALA A 105 13.93 -12.07 -12.73
N PHE A 106 13.91 -11.68 -11.45
CA PHE A 106 15.11 -11.43 -10.66
C PHE A 106 15.61 -12.66 -9.87
N GLY A 107 14.99 -13.83 -10.04
CA GLY A 107 15.46 -15.08 -9.42
C GLY A 107 14.61 -15.59 -8.27
N GLY A 108 13.43 -15.02 -8.05
CA GLY A 108 12.46 -15.43 -7.03
C GLY A 108 12.72 -14.81 -5.67
N GLU A 109 12.23 -15.44 -4.62
CA GLU A 109 12.26 -14.92 -3.25
C GLU A 109 13.68 -14.56 -2.78
N GLY A 110 13.83 -13.37 -2.23
CA GLY A 110 15.09 -12.88 -1.65
C GLY A 110 16.10 -12.33 -2.65
N HIS A 111 15.80 -12.26 -3.96
CA HIS A 111 16.75 -11.79 -4.98
C HIS A 111 16.27 -10.56 -5.75
N TYR A 112 15.09 -10.03 -5.50
CA TYR A 112 14.55 -8.87 -6.21
C TYR A 112 15.08 -7.55 -5.64
N PRO A 113 15.62 -6.65 -6.50
CA PRO A 113 16.16 -5.35 -6.05
C PRO A 113 15.07 -4.33 -5.72
N PHE A 114 13.86 -4.53 -6.22
CA PHE A 114 12.70 -3.69 -6.00
C PHE A 114 11.55 -4.51 -5.43
N HIS A 115 10.78 -3.92 -4.54
CA HIS A 115 9.61 -4.59 -3.98
C HIS A 115 8.58 -4.92 -5.08
N PRO A 116 8.24 -6.19 -5.34
CA PRO A 116 7.41 -6.57 -6.49
C PRO A 116 6.02 -5.92 -6.48
N ALA A 117 5.38 -5.80 -5.29
CA ALA A 117 4.10 -5.11 -5.17
C ALA A 117 4.20 -3.62 -5.53
N ALA A 118 5.30 -2.96 -5.18
CA ALA A 118 5.51 -1.57 -5.55
C ALA A 118 5.64 -1.41 -7.07
N VAL A 119 6.35 -2.29 -7.75
CA VAL A 119 6.47 -2.27 -9.22
C VAL A 119 5.12 -2.50 -9.89
N GLY A 120 4.33 -3.49 -9.42
CA GLY A 120 2.98 -3.73 -9.92
C GLY A 120 2.06 -2.52 -9.76
N LEU A 121 2.13 -1.85 -8.60
CA LEU A 121 1.36 -0.64 -8.32
C LEU A 121 1.79 0.54 -9.20
N VAL A 122 3.09 0.76 -9.37
CA VAL A 122 3.63 1.81 -10.26
C VAL A 122 3.18 1.56 -11.69
N ALA A 123 3.25 0.32 -12.18
CA ALA A 123 2.76 -0.03 -13.51
C ALA A 123 1.27 0.28 -13.69
N ALA A 124 0.43 -0.05 -12.70
CA ALA A 124 -0.99 0.30 -12.72
C ALA A 124 -1.22 1.82 -12.69
N THR A 125 -0.44 2.55 -11.90
CA THR A 125 -0.54 4.01 -11.81
C THR A 125 -0.14 4.70 -13.11
N LEU A 126 0.88 4.20 -13.80
CA LEU A 126 1.31 4.73 -15.09
C LEU A 126 0.33 4.39 -16.22
N ALA A 127 -0.24 3.17 -16.19
CA ALA A 127 -1.18 2.73 -17.22
C ALA A 127 -2.58 3.40 -17.06
N TRP A 128 -3.05 3.60 -15.83
CA TRP A 128 -4.39 4.13 -15.56
C TRP A 128 -4.36 5.28 -14.51
N PRO A 129 -3.67 6.39 -14.76
CA PRO A 129 -3.45 7.45 -13.77
C PRO A 129 -4.75 8.06 -13.27
N ARG A 130 -5.75 8.24 -14.14
CA ARG A 130 -7.04 8.82 -13.76
C ARG A 130 -7.83 7.94 -12.80
N VAL A 131 -7.79 6.62 -12.98
CA VAL A 131 -8.50 5.67 -12.10
C VAL A 131 -7.78 5.58 -10.75
N MET A 132 -6.46 5.53 -10.76
CA MET A 132 -5.63 5.42 -9.54
C MET A 132 -5.65 6.69 -8.67
N SER A 133 -6.00 7.85 -9.24
CA SER A 133 -6.09 9.12 -8.49
C SER A 133 -7.50 9.49 -8.04
N SER A 134 -8.52 8.71 -8.42
CA SER A 134 -9.92 8.99 -8.14
C SER A 134 -10.52 7.93 -7.21
N TYR A 135 -11.11 8.38 -6.11
CA TYR A 135 -11.62 7.50 -5.05
C TYR A 135 -13.12 7.73 -4.84
N PRO A 136 -13.90 6.68 -4.56
CA PRO A 136 -15.28 6.85 -4.12
C PRO A 136 -15.32 7.48 -2.73
N ALA A 137 -16.36 8.23 -2.45
CA ALA A 137 -16.58 8.78 -1.12
C ALA A 137 -16.77 7.64 -0.11
N PRO A 138 -16.20 7.73 1.11
CA PRO A 138 -16.36 6.71 2.13
C PRO A 138 -17.85 6.55 2.50
N GLY A 139 -18.26 5.33 2.83
CA GLY A 139 -19.68 5.00 3.08
C GLY A 139 -20.50 4.74 1.81
N THR A 140 -19.91 4.86 0.62
CA THR A 140 -20.58 4.50 -0.63
C THR A 140 -20.50 3.00 -0.87
N VAL A 141 -21.62 2.29 -0.72
CA VAL A 141 -21.66 0.85 -1.05
C VAL A 141 -21.56 0.69 -2.57
N LEU A 142 -20.48 0.06 -3.01
CA LEU A 142 -20.20 -0.15 -4.42
C LEU A 142 -20.86 -1.44 -4.92
N ALA A 143 -21.44 -1.39 -6.13
CA ALA A 143 -21.93 -2.60 -6.80
C ALA A 143 -20.77 -3.56 -7.11
N LEU A 144 -21.02 -4.87 -7.01
CA LEU A 144 -19.98 -5.89 -7.14
C LEU A 144 -19.29 -5.88 -8.51
N PHE A 145 -20.05 -5.69 -9.60
CA PHE A 145 -19.53 -5.77 -10.97
C PHE A 145 -19.57 -4.47 -11.77
N SER A 146 -20.08 -3.39 -11.18
CA SER A 146 -20.19 -2.08 -11.84
C SER A 146 -19.68 -0.97 -10.94
N SER A 147 -18.94 -0.04 -11.52
CA SER A 147 -18.56 1.23 -10.88
C SER A 147 -19.24 2.46 -11.54
N THR A 148 -20.23 2.21 -12.41
CA THR A 148 -20.97 3.29 -13.09
C THR A 148 -21.91 4.01 -12.14
N GLY A 149 -21.92 5.34 -12.22
CA GLY A 149 -22.81 6.19 -11.40
C GLY A 149 -22.26 6.55 -10.02
N VAL A 150 -21.04 6.14 -9.69
CA VAL A 150 -20.40 6.52 -8.42
C VAL A 150 -19.73 7.88 -8.55
N VAL A 151 -20.02 8.77 -7.61
CA VAL A 151 -19.33 10.06 -7.52
C VAL A 151 -17.91 9.81 -7.01
N LEU A 152 -16.94 10.09 -7.86
CA LEU A 152 -15.53 9.97 -7.55
C LEU A 152 -15.00 11.33 -7.07
N THR A 153 -14.25 11.32 -5.99
CA THR A 153 -13.57 12.49 -5.41
C THR A 153 -12.06 12.31 -5.51
N GLN A 154 -11.35 13.43 -5.47
CA GLN A 154 -9.89 13.37 -5.33
C GLN A 154 -9.54 13.04 -3.88
N GLY A 155 -8.58 12.16 -3.68
CA GLY A 155 -8.06 11.86 -2.34
C GLY A 155 -7.25 13.03 -1.79
N SER A 156 -7.06 13.05 -0.47
CA SER A 156 -6.28 14.11 0.22
C SER A 156 -4.87 14.27 -0.36
N ASN A 157 -4.23 13.16 -0.75
CA ASN A 157 -2.89 13.18 -1.39
C ASN A 157 -2.91 13.81 -2.79
N THR A 158 -3.96 13.55 -3.58
CA THR A 158 -4.13 14.12 -4.91
C THR A 158 -4.39 15.62 -4.82
N THR A 159 -5.19 16.04 -3.84
CA THR A 159 -5.45 17.45 -3.57
C THR A 159 -4.16 18.17 -3.17
N LEU A 160 -3.36 17.57 -2.28
CA LEU A 160 -2.05 18.11 -1.88
C LEU A 160 -1.07 18.22 -3.04
N SER A 161 -1.01 17.21 -3.93
CA SER A 161 -0.13 17.25 -5.10
C SER A 161 -0.54 18.29 -6.13
N ALA A 162 -1.83 18.64 -6.18
CA ALA A 162 -2.36 19.74 -6.98
C ALA A 162 -2.16 21.13 -6.34
N GLY A 163 -1.59 21.20 -5.14
CA GLY A 163 -1.35 22.44 -4.40
C GLY A 163 -2.54 22.94 -3.57
N GLY A 164 -3.63 22.15 -3.48
CA GLY A 164 -4.79 22.45 -2.66
C GLY A 164 -4.65 21.95 -1.22
N LEU A 165 -5.44 22.51 -0.29
CA LEU A 165 -5.51 22.07 1.10
C LEU A 165 -6.74 21.19 1.31
N PRO A 166 -6.60 19.92 1.75
CA PRO A 166 -7.73 19.08 2.09
C PRO A 166 -8.50 19.65 3.28
N SER A 167 -9.82 19.48 3.29
CA SER A 167 -10.70 19.96 4.36
C SER A 167 -11.09 18.87 5.37
N ASP A 168 -10.50 17.69 5.27
CA ASP A 168 -10.85 16.54 6.11
C ASP A 168 -10.52 16.78 7.59
N SER A 169 -11.43 16.36 8.46
CA SER A 169 -11.25 16.43 9.90
C SER A 169 -10.19 15.40 10.36
N THR A 170 -9.44 15.73 11.42
CA THR A 170 -8.43 14.81 11.99
C THR A 170 -9.04 13.48 12.43
N ILE A 171 -10.28 13.51 12.93
CA ILE A 171 -10.99 12.30 13.36
C ILE A 171 -11.30 11.42 12.16
N ASN A 172 -11.75 12.01 11.04
CA ASN A 172 -12.01 11.27 9.81
C ASN A 172 -10.74 10.62 9.24
N LEU A 173 -9.60 11.33 9.29
CA LEU A 173 -8.30 10.78 8.91
C LEU A 173 -7.90 9.58 9.78
N LEU A 174 -8.09 9.67 11.10
CA LEU A 174 -7.74 8.57 12.02
C LEU A 174 -8.64 7.35 11.86
N THR A 175 -9.93 7.56 11.65
CA THR A 175 -10.92 6.47 11.52
C THR A 175 -10.99 5.87 10.12
N GLY A 176 -10.43 6.56 9.11
CA GLY A 176 -10.46 6.11 7.72
C GLY A 176 -11.69 6.57 6.93
N ASN A 177 -12.46 7.50 7.47
CA ASN A 177 -13.62 8.09 6.79
C ASN A 177 -13.19 9.19 5.80
N VAL A 178 -12.28 8.84 4.91
CA VAL A 178 -11.71 9.73 3.88
C VAL A 178 -11.58 9.01 2.55
N ALA A 179 -11.65 9.76 1.46
CA ALA A 179 -11.45 9.22 0.12
C ALA A 179 -9.97 8.86 -0.11
N GLY A 180 -9.69 7.59 -0.33
CA GLY A 180 -8.33 7.10 -0.51
C GLY A 180 -8.26 5.61 -0.91
N PRO A 181 -7.05 5.04 -1.00
CA PRO A 181 -6.86 3.62 -1.28
C PRO A 181 -7.45 2.74 -0.17
N LEU A 182 -7.90 1.53 -0.53
CA LEU A 182 -8.63 0.62 0.36
C LEU A 182 -8.00 0.43 1.74
N GLY A 183 -6.75 0.00 1.79
CA GLY A 183 -6.06 -0.30 3.06
C GLY A 183 -5.32 0.87 3.68
N CYS A 184 -5.23 2.02 2.99
CA CYS A 184 -4.42 3.14 3.45
C CYS A 184 -5.20 4.19 4.25
N CYS A 185 -6.53 4.12 4.29
CA CYS A 185 -7.34 5.14 4.96
C CYS A 185 -7.37 4.97 6.49
N ALA A 186 -7.41 3.75 6.99
CA ALA A 186 -7.59 3.45 8.41
C ALA A 186 -6.27 3.51 9.19
N ILE A 187 -5.82 4.70 9.56
CA ILE A 187 -4.52 4.92 10.22
C ILE A 187 -4.38 4.14 11.51
N LEU A 188 -5.42 4.11 12.34
CA LEU A 188 -5.39 3.37 13.61
C LEU A 188 -5.10 1.89 13.40
N VAL A 189 -5.68 1.30 12.36
CA VAL A 189 -5.45 -0.12 12.02
C VAL A 189 -4.05 -0.32 11.44
N ILE A 190 -3.57 0.61 10.59
CA ILE A 190 -2.21 0.56 10.05
C ILE A 190 -1.18 0.60 11.17
N VAL A 191 -1.35 1.50 12.14
CA VAL A 191 -0.46 1.62 13.31
C VAL A 191 -0.52 0.35 14.17
N ALA A 192 -1.71 -0.20 14.40
CA ALA A 192 -1.86 -1.46 15.13
C ALA A 192 -1.14 -2.64 14.42
N CYS A 193 -1.27 -2.74 13.11
CA CYS A 193 -0.53 -3.72 12.31
C CYS A 193 0.99 -3.48 12.39
N GLY A 194 1.44 -2.23 12.32
CA GLY A 194 2.86 -1.87 12.49
C GLY A 194 3.40 -2.27 13.86
N LEU A 195 2.66 -2.03 14.94
CA LEU A 195 3.02 -2.47 16.29
C LEU A 195 3.07 -4.00 16.40
N TYR A 196 2.11 -4.70 15.78
CA TYR A 196 2.15 -6.15 15.71
C TYR A 196 3.41 -6.67 15.03
N LEU A 197 3.76 -6.14 13.86
CA LEU A 197 4.99 -6.52 13.13
C LEU A 197 6.25 -6.16 13.90
N LEU A 198 6.24 -5.06 14.66
CA LEU A 198 7.34 -4.67 15.56
C LEU A 198 7.55 -5.69 16.68
N VAL A 199 6.47 -6.12 17.35
CA VAL A 199 6.52 -7.13 18.42
C VAL A 199 6.96 -8.49 17.89
N ARG A 200 6.56 -8.83 16.67
CA ARG A 200 7.00 -10.06 15.99
C ARG A 200 8.47 -10.00 15.53
N GLY A 201 9.11 -8.83 15.60
CA GLY A 201 10.51 -8.64 15.19
C GLY A 201 10.72 -8.52 13.69
N HIS A 202 9.65 -8.39 12.90
CA HIS A 202 9.71 -8.19 11.45
C HIS A 202 9.91 -6.73 11.04
N MET A 203 9.81 -5.79 11.98
CA MET A 203 9.98 -4.37 11.75
C MET A 203 11.25 -3.85 12.43
N GLN A 204 12.18 -3.30 11.65
CA GLN A 204 13.39 -2.66 12.17
C GLN A 204 13.18 -1.16 12.31
N LEU A 205 13.16 -0.66 13.55
CA LEU A 205 13.03 0.77 13.84
C LEU A 205 14.16 1.61 13.24
N SER A 206 15.37 1.02 13.12
CA SER A 206 16.53 1.68 12.51
C SER A 206 16.32 2.11 11.07
N THR A 207 15.40 1.47 10.34
CA THR A 207 15.05 1.83 8.95
C THR A 207 13.76 2.62 8.88
N PHE A 208 12.79 2.29 9.74
CA PHE A 208 11.50 2.98 9.75
C PHE A 208 11.63 4.45 10.18
N VAL A 209 12.45 4.72 11.22
CA VAL A 209 12.66 6.09 11.72
C VAL A 209 13.30 7.02 10.68
N PRO A 210 14.40 6.67 9.98
CA PRO A 210 14.94 7.48 8.89
C PRO A 210 13.93 7.67 7.72
N TYR A 211 13.15 6.64 7.39
CA TYR A 211 12.09 6.77 6.37
C TYR A 211 11.07 7.85 6.77
N LEU A 212 10.52 7.79 7.99
CA LEU A 212 9.60 8.81 8.50
C LEU A 212 10.25 10.20 8.54
N ALA A 213 11.51 10.28 8.98
CA ALA A 213 12.24 11.56 9.03
C ALA A 213 12.35 12.20 7.64
N VAL A 214 12.65 11.42 6.61
CA VAL A 214 12.68 11.92 5.21
C VAL A 214 11.29 12.35 4.75
N CYS A 215 10.25 11.56 5.06
CA CYS A 215 8.87 11.86 4.70
C CYS A 215 8.35 13.18 5.32
N VAL A 216 8.84 13.55 6.49
CA VAL A 216 8.54 14.84 7.14
C VAL A 216 9.45 15.96 6.59
N LEU A 217 10.76 15.69 6.48
CA LEU A 217 11.75 16.71 6.11
C LEU A 217 11.56 17.22 4.68
N VAL A 218 11.27 16.34 3.72
CA VAL A 218 11.16 16.72 2.30
C VAL A 218 10.00 17.68 2.06
N PRO A 219 8.75 17.41 2.49
CA PRO A 219 7.65 18.37 2.35
C PRO A 219 7.86 19.66 3.15
N TRP A 220 8.58 19.58 4.27
CA TRP A 220 8.93 20.77 5.04
C TRP A 220 9.87 21.70 4.27
N LEU A 221 10.87 21.13 3.57
CA LEU A 221 11.85 21.89 2.80
C LEU A 221 11.32 22.34 1.43
N LEU A 222 10.51 21.48 0.77
CA LEU A 222 10.04 21.66 -0.60
C LEU A 222 8.51 21.70 -0.65
N PRO A 223 7.87 22.80 -0.21
CA PRO A 223 6.41 22.90 -0.24
C PRO A 223 5.92 23.06 -1.68
N ASN A 224 5.02 22.20 -2.06
CA ASN A 224 4.37 22.26 -3.38
C ASN A 224 3.00 22.94 -3.28
N LEU A 225 2.92 24.06 -2.55
CA LEU A 225 1.68 24.83 -2.38
C LEU A 225 1.70 26.03 -3.32
N ASN A 226 0.92 25.97 -4.39
CA ASN A 226 0.79 27.04 -5.37
C ASN A 226 -0.11 28.18 -4.88
N GLU A 227 -0.89 27.97 -3.82
CA GLU A 227 -1.90 28.91 -3.29
C GLU A 227 -1.57 29.46 -1.91
N LEU A 228 -0.30 29.64 -1.59
CA LEU A 228 0.05 30.36 -0.38
C LEU A 228 -0.24 31.83 -0.59
N PRO A 229 -1.22 32.43 0.09
CA PRO A 229 -1.39 33.88 0.09
C PRO A 229 -0.09 34.50 0.56
N ALA A 230 0.27 35.66 -0.01
CA ALA A 230 1.45 36.42 0.40
C ALA A 230 1.42 36.60 1.92
N LEU A 231 2.28 35.84 2.61
CA LEU A 231 2.23 35.70 4.06
C LEU A 231 2.69 36.99 4.70
N SER A 232 1.78 37.62 5.41
CA SER A 232 2.03 38.87 6.14
C SER A 232 2.89 38.65 7.41
N ALA A 233 2.98 37.39 7.89
CA ALA A 233 3.72 37.06 9.10
C ALA A 233 4.40 35.67 9.04
N PRO A 234 5.66 35.51 9.52
CA PRO A 234 6.39 34.25 9.54
C PRO A 234 5.68 33.15 10.36
N TRP A 235 4.87 33.52 11.30
CA TRP A 235 4.04 32.65 12.14
C TRP A 235 2.93 31.91 11.34
N GLU A 236 2.28 32.57 10.40
CA GLU A 236 1.26 31.95 9.54
C GLU A 236 1.89 30.91 8.62
N TYR A 237 3.11 31.15 8.15
CA TYR A 237 3.90 30.20 7.39
C TYR A 237 4.13 28.89 8.16
N VAL A 238 4.58 28.97 9.39
CA VAL A 238 4.81 27.80 10.24
C VAL A 238 3.51 27.04 10.50
N ARG A 239 2.43 27.75 10.78
CA ARG A 239 1.11 27.16 11.01
C ARG A 239 0.60 26.36 9.80
N GLN A 240 0.76 26.90 8.60
CA GLN A 240 0.37 26.21 7.36
C GLN A 240 1.24 24.99 7.10
N ARG A 241 2.53 25.05 7.42
CA ARG A 241 3.44 23.91 7.33
C ARG A 241 3.03 22.76 8.25
N ILE A 242 2.74 23.07 9.51
CA ILE A 242 2.25 22.08 10.47
C ILE A 242 0.92 21.46 9.98
N TYR A 243 0.05 22.28 9.40
CA TYR A 243 -1.19 21.79 8.85
C TYR A 243 -1.00 20.86 7.65
N LEU A 244 -0.06 21.17 6.75
CA LEU A 244 0.33 20.32 5.63
C LEU A 244 0.92 18.99 6.10
N GLU A 245 1.86 19.03 7.03
CA GLU A 245 2.49 17.84 7.62
C GLU A 245 1.48 16.90 8.27
N LYS A 246 0.47 17.44 8.93
CA LYS A 246 -0.63 16.66 9.47
C LYS A 246 -1.29 15.79 8.39
N TYR A 247 -1.60 16.35 7.21
CA TYR A 247 -2.23 15.57 6.14
C TYR A 247 -1.28 14.56 5.51
N ILE A 248 -0.01 14.91 5.36
CA ILE A 248 1.00 14.00 4.81
C ILE A 248 1.17 12.77 5.72
N LEU A 249 1.36 12.99 7.02
CA LEU A 249 1.55 11.90 7.99
C LEU A 249 0.26 11.09 8.21
N LEU A 250 -0.90 11.78 8.26
CA LEU A 250 -2.17 11.14 8.52
C LEU A 250 -2.91 10.71 7.24
N SER A 251 -2.30 10.78 6.06
CA SER A 251 -2.91 10.23 4.84
C SER A 251 -2.91 8.69 4.79
N GLY A 252 -2.19 8.05 5.68
CA GLY A 252 -2.08 6.61 5.81
C GLY A 252 -1.24 5.93 4.73
N SER A 253 -1.19 6.45 3.52
CA SER A 253 -0.41 5.85 2.42
C SER A 253 1.10 5.87 2.68
N MET A 254 1.63 6.92 3.31
CA MET A 254 3.02 6.96 3.75
C MET A 254 3.33 5.94 4.83
N LEU A 255 2.48 5.86 5.87
CA LEU A 255 2.65 4.88 6.94
C LEU A 255 2.52 3.45 6.39
N PHE A 256 1.54 3.21 5.54
CA PHE A 256 1.36 1.91 4.88
C PHE A 256 2.59 1.54 4.04
N GLY A 257 3.08 2.45 3.20
CA GLY A 257 4.28 2.26 2.39
C GLY A 257 5.53 1.99 3.23
N GLY A 258 5.72 2.73 4.33
CA GLY A 258 6.82 2.54 5.27
C GLY A 258 6.79 1.19 5.97
N ILE A 259 5.62 0.77 6.46
CA ILE A 259 5.45 -0.47 7.21
C ILE A 259 5.51 -1.70 6.30
N PHE A 260 4.81 -1.68 5.16
CA PHE A 260 4.62 -2.89 4.34
C PHE A 260 5.55 -2.96 3.12
N LEU A 261 5.96 -1.84 2.52
CA LEU A 261 6.81 -1.85 1.33
C LEU A 261 8.29 -1.61 1.65
N ALA A 262 8.60 -0.58 2.44
CA ALA A 262 10.00 -0.24 2.72
C ALA A 262 10.69 -1.27 3.63
N LEU A 263 9.96 -1.82 4.61
CA LEU A 263 10.50 -2.82 5.54
C LEU A 263 10.67 -4.20 4.93
N SER A 264 9.83 -4.56 3.95
CA SER A 264 9.96 -5.83 3.22
C SER A 264 11.28 -5.96 2.45
N LEU A 265 11.87 -4.85 2.01
CA LEU A 265 13.16 -4.84 1.30
C LEU A 265 14.37 -5.18 2.20
N ILE A 266 14.23 -5.12 3.52
CA ILE A 266 15.33 -5.31 4.46
C ILE A 266 15.51 -6.78 4.86
N HIS A 267 14.47 -7.58 4.71
CA HIS A 267 14.52 -9.02 4.96
C HIS A 267 15.10 -9.83 3.79
N ILE A 268 15.52 -9.14 2.73
CA ILE A 268 16.21 -9.69 1.57
C ILE A 268 17.72 -9.59 1.77
#